data_7b10f8e1974cb5d8adbaa3193fa47d41
#
_entry.id   7b10f8e1974cb5d8adbaa3193fa47d41
#
_cell.length_a   1.000
_cell.length_b   1.000
_cell.length_c   1.000
_cell.angle_alpha   90.00
_cell.angle_beta   90.00
_cell.angle_gamma   90.00
#
_symmetry.space_group_name_H-M   'P 1'
#
loop_
_entity.id
_entity.type
_entity.pdbx_description
1 polymer ?
#
loop_
_entity_poly.entity_id
_entity_poly.type
_entity_poly.pdbx_seq_one_letter_code
_entity_poly.pdbx_strand_id
1 'polypeptide(L)'
;EYHNHVEESKSIATKQLSNSILRFCQQKKEGLPYIINFISTEGGEGKSYVIEALKKYWNSIGLKTKVITWKSDFRIDSREYNLAKSITDLYTSEEEDILIVEYPNLREASISLELLQEANLNILVARADRGWKETDKLLSEKLSQQVGKTPLYVYLTHASRNVVEDYTGMLPPYTLWRKIVYRLSQLALTESIFTFTKRK
;
A
#
# COMPACT_ATOMS: atom_id res chain seq x y z
N GLU A 1 11.39 26.25 -0.84
CA GLU A 1 12.16 25.22 -0.08
C GLU A 1 11.24 24.15 0.56
N TYR A 2 10.21 24.54 1.32
CA TYR A 2 9.31 23.57 2.00
C TYR A 2 8.65 22.59 1.01
N HIS A 3 8.23 23.06 -0.16
CA HIS A 3 7.58 22.24 -1.18
C HIS A 3 8.52 21.16 -1.75
N ASN A 4 9.78 21.48 -1.96
CA ASN A 4 10.79 20.54 -2.46
C ASN A 4 11.04 19.39 -1.47
N HIS A 5 11.07 19.66 -0.16
CA HIS A 5 11.31 18.64 0.84
C HIS A 5 10.12 17.66 1.01
N VAL A 6 8.89 18.14 0.79
CA VAL A 6 7.71 17.28 0.78
C VAL A 6 7.74 16.31 -0.40
N GLU A 7 8.07 16.80 -1.59
CA GLU A 7 8.20 15.97 -2.80
C GLU A 7 9.35 14.95 -2.69
N GLU A 8 10.47 15.34 -2.10
CA GLU A 8 11.59 14.42 -1.84
C GLU A 8 11.19 13.31 -0.87
N SER A 9 10.51 13.63 0.23
CA SER A 9 10.00 12.66 1.19
C SER A 9 9.00 11.68 0.56
N LYS A 10 8.10 12.16 -0.29
CA LYS A 10 7.16 11.32 -1.05
C LYS A 10 7.90 10.38 -2.01
N SER A 11 8.93 10.87 -2.69
CA SER A 11 9.76 10.06 -3.59
C SER A 11 10.45 8.92 -2.83
N ILE A 12 11.00 9.19 -1.64
CA ILE A 12 11.63 8.18 -0.78
C ILE A 12 10.60 7.13 -0.36
N ALA A 13 9.43 7.53 0.13
CA ALA A 13 8.37 6.61 0.55
C ALA A 13 7.88 5.73 -0.62
N THR A 14 7.71 6.32 -1.83
CA THR A 14 7.32 5.57 -3.03
C THR A 14 8.38 4.53 -3.41
N LYS A 15 9.68 4.88 -3.37
CA LYS A 15 10.78 3.94 -3.64
C LYS A 15 10.83 2.80 -2.63
N GLN A 16 10.63 3.07 -1.35
CA GLN A 16 10.61 2.05 -0.30
C GLN A 16 9.43 1.09 -0.48
N LEU A 17 8.23 1.62 -0.74
CA LEU A 17 7.06 0.81 -1.04
C LEU A 17 7.29 -0.04 -2.30
N SER A 18 7.79 0.56 -3.38
CA SER A 18 8.15 -0.14 -4.60
C SER A 18 9.12 -1.29 -4.34
N ASN A 19 10.21 -1.04 -3.62
CA ASN A 19 11.20 -2.07 -3.30
C ASN A 19 10.58 -3.23 -2.49
N SER A 20 9.67 -2.91 -1.57
CA SER A 20 8.95 -3.93 -0.80
C SER A 20 8.05 -4.78 -1.70
N ILE A 21 7.30 -4.16 -2.61
CA ILE A 21 6.43 -4.85 -3.56
C ILE A 21 7.25 -5.71 -4.53
N LEU A 22 8.30 -5.16 -5.14
CA LEU A 22 9.10 -5.84 -6.15
C LEU A 22 9.81 -7.10 -5.62
N ARG A 23 10.05 -7.20 -4.31
CA ARG A 23 10.54 -8.46 -3.69
C ARG A 23 9.56 -9.61 -3.87
N PHE A 24 8.25 -9.34 -3.91
CA PHE A 24 7.24 -10.37 -4.20
C PHE A 24 7.16 -10.69 -5.69
N CYS A 25 7.49 -9.73 -6.57
CA CYS A 25 7.49 -9.92 -8.01
C CYS A 25 8.56 -10.92 -8.51
N GLN A 26 9.58 -11.20 -7.72
CA GLN A 26 10.64 -12.16 -8.09
C GLN A 26 10.16 -13.60 -8.23
N GLN A 27 8.96 -13.93 -7.76
CA GLN A 27 8.32 -15.26 -7.86
C GLN A 27 7.33 -15.35 -9.02
N LYS A 28 7.48 -14.51 -10.05
CA LYS A 28 6.57 -14.42 -11.19
C LYS A 28 6.48 -15.76 -11.95
N LYS A 29 5.26 -16.15 -12.31
CA LYS A 29 5.03 -17.18 -13.34
C LYS A 29 5.30 -16.55 -14.71
N GLU A 30 6.06 -17.22 -15.56
CA GLU A 30 6.35 -16.74 -16.92
C GLU A 30 5.05 -16.47 -17.70
N GLY A 31 4.99 -15.32 -18.36
CA GLY A 31 3.92 -14.98 -19.31
C GLY A 31 2.68 -14.27 -18.76
N LEU A 32 2.58 -14.03 -17.43
CA LEU A 32 1.45 -13.30 -16.84
C LEU A 32 1.95 -12.03 -16.13
N PRO A 33 1.14 -10.93 -16.09
CA PRO A 33 1.47 -9.76 -15.32
C PRO A 33 1.48 -10.08 -13.81
N TYR A 34 2.24 -9.30 -13.06
CA TYR A 34 2.17 -9.35 -11.59
C TYR A 34 0.97 -8.54 -11.11
N ILE A 35 -0.04 -9.22 -10.58
CA ILE A 35 -1.33 -8.60 -10.18
C ILE A 35 -1.24 -8.10 -8.74
N ILE A 36 -1.51 -6.81 -8.55
CA ILE A 36 -1.54 -6.16 -7.24
C ILE A 36 -2.90 -5.51 -7.02
N ASN A 37 -3.61 -5.95 -6.01
CA ASN A 37 -4.89 -5.37 -5.61
C ASN A 37 -4.69 -4.25 -4.59
N PHE A 38 -5.32 -3.10 -4.82
CA PHE A 38 -5.42 -1.99 -3.89
C PHE A 38 -6.85 -1.88 -3.36
N ILE A 39 -6.97 -2.04 -2.06
CA ILE A 39 -8.24 -2.15 -1.33
C ILE A 39 -8.25 -1.13 -0.19
N SER A 40 -9.42 -0.69 0.26
CA SER A 40 -9.56 0.11 1.49
C SER A 40 -10.87 -0.21 2.17
N THR A 41 -11.00 0.05 3.46
CA THR A 41 -12.26 -0.12 4.18
C THR A 41 -13.22 1.05 3.92
N GLU A 42 -12.68 2.26 3.70
CA GLU A 42 -13.47 3.48 3.50
C GLU A 42 -12.95 4.28 2.30
N GLY A 43 -13.76 5.21 1.79
CA GLY A 43 -13.35 6.17 0.77
C GLY A 43 -12.33 7.19 1.31
N GLY A 44 -11.49 7.76 0.42
CA GLY A 44 -10.54 8.80 0.80
C GLY A 44 -9.28 8.31 1.55
N GLU A 45 -9.03 7.01 1.60
CA GLU A 45 -7.84 6.43 2.24
C GLU A 45 -6.53 6.65 1.46
N GLY A 46 -6.59 7.27 0.28
CA GLY A 46 -5.40 7.61 -0.51
C GLY A 46 -4.97 6.55 -1.52
N LYS A 47 -5.79 5.53 -1.82
CA LYS A 47 -5.48 4.48 -2.82
C LYS A 47 -4.98 5.05 -4.15
N SER A 48 -5.81 5.84 -4.82
CA SER A 48 -5.51 6.38 -6.16
C SER A 48 -4.21 7.20 -6.16
N TYR A 49 -3.92 7.92 -5.08
CA TYR A 49 -2.68 8.69 -4.93
C TYR A 49 -1.43 7.78 -4.89
N VAL A 50 -1.48 6.72 -4.09
CA VAL A 50 -0.38 5.75 -3.97
C VAL A 50 -0.17 5.00 -5.28
N ILE A 51 -1.25 4.58 -5.93
CA ILE A 51 -1.23 3.89 -7.22
C ILE A 51 -0.57 4.75 -8.29
N GLU A 52 -0.96 6.02 -8.40
CA GLU A 52 -0.39 6.93 -9.41
C GLU A 52 1.10 7.21 -9.18
N ALA A 53 1.52 7.34 -7.91
CA ALA A 53 2.92 7.50 -7.54
C ALA A 53 3.75 6.25 -7.93
N LEU A 54 3.25 5.06 -7.65
CA LEU A 54 3.91 3.79 -8.02
C LEU A 54 3.97 3.62 -9.54
N LYS A 55 2.87 3.84 -10.25
CA LYS A 55 2.81 3.77 -11.71
C LYS A 55 3.84 4.69 -12.36
N LYS A 56 3.87 5.96 -11.93
CA LYS A 56 4.86 6.94 -12.43
C LYS A 56 6.29 6.46 -12.17
N TYR A 57 6.57 5.99 -10.98
CA TYR A 57 7.90 5.49 -10.62
C TYR A 57 8.30 4.25 -11.42
N TRP A 58 7.44 3.24 -11.50
CA TRP A 58 7.73 2.00 -12.23
C TRP A 58 7.91 2.24 -13.73
N ASN A 59 7.07 3.06 -14.35
CA ASN A 59 7.25 3.44 -15.74
C ASN A 59 8.59 4.19 -15.96
N SER A 60 9.04 4.99 -14.99
CA SER A 60 10.33 5.70 -15.08
C SER A 60 11.55 4.78 -15.03
N ILE A 61 11.40 3.57 -14.46
CA ILE A 61 12.45 2.55 -14.41
C ILE A 61 12.26 1.44 -15.47
N GLY A 62 11.32 1.64 -16.40
CA GLY A 62 11.12 0.76 -17.55
C GLY A 62 10.17 -0.42 -17.33
N LEU A 63 9.45 -0.48 -16.18
CA LEU A 63 8.41 -1.49 -15.96
C LEU A 63 7.09 -1.05 -16.60
N LYS A 64 6.54 -1.85 -17.49
CA LYS A 64 5.25 -1.62 -18.13
C LYS A 64 4.14 -1.82 -17.07
N THR A 65 3.57 -0.73 -16.59
CA THR A 65 2.55 -0.77 -15.53
C THR A 65 1.20 -0.34 -16.04
N LYS A 66 0.21 -1.21 -15.96
CA LYS A 66 -1.20 -0.91 -16.24
C LYS A 66 -1.97 -0.76 -14.93
N VAL A 67 -2.87 0.19 -14.89
CA VAL A 67 -3.83 0.36 -13.79
C VAL A 67 -5.22 0.21 -14.36
N ILE A 68 -6.02 -0.64 -13.75
CA ILE A 68 -7.47 -0.72 -13.99
C ILE A 68 -8.20 -0.32 -12.71
N THR A 69 -9.28 0.43 -12.86
CA THR A 69 -10.02 0.99 -11.73
C THR A 69 -11.52 0.82 -11.90
N TRP A 70 -12.20 0.56 -10.79
CA TRP A 70 -13.66 0.48 -10.74
C TRP A 70 -14.38 1.76 -11.21
N LYS A 71 -13.66 2.89 -11.28
CA LYS A 71 -14.21 4.16 -11.71
C LYS A 71 -14.41 4.27 -13.21
N SER A 72 -13.58 3.60 -14.01
CA SER A 72 -13.56 3.74 -15.46
C SER A 72 -13.51 2.43 -16.23
N ASP A 73 -12.87 1.40 -15.69
CA ASP A 73 -12.55 0.20 -16.46
C ASP A 73 -13.54 -0.95 -16.20
N PHE A 74 -14.13 -1.01 -15.01
CA PHE A 74 -15.19 -1.97 -14.71
C PHE A 74 -16.23 -1.36 -13.73
N ARG A 75 -17.46 -1.84 -13.79
CA ARG A 75 -18.55 -1.34 -12.97
C ARG A 75 -18.92 -2.36 -11.91
N ILE A 76 -18.97 -1.91 -10.64
CA ILE A 76 -19.28 -2.78 -9.48
C ILE A 76 -20.72 -3.32 -9.48
N ASP A 77 -21.62 -2.68 -10.18
CA ASP A 77 -23.02 -3.07 -10.39
C ASP A 77 -23.24 -3.89 -11.67
N SER A 78 -22.16 -4.17 -12.41
CA SER A 78 -22.26 -4.99 -13.62
C SER A 78 -22.30 -6.49 -13.32
N ARG A 79 -22.89 -7.24 -14.26
CA ARG A 79 -22.89 -8.70 -14.21
C ARG A 79 -21.48 -9.27 -14.29
N GLU A 80 -20.65 -8.66 -15.13
CA GLU A 80 -19.26 -9.06 -15.37
C GLU A 80 -18.47 -9.03 -14.06
N TYR A 81 -18.55 -7.91 -13.30
CA TYR A 81 -17.87 -7.80 -12.02
C TYR A 81 -18.39 -8.78 -10.97
N ASN A 82 -19.72 -8.91 -10.86
CA ASN A 82 -20.34 -9.75 -9.84
C ASN A 82 -20.15 -11.27 -10.08
N LEU A 83 -19.86 -11.67 -11.31
CA LEU A 83 -19.60 -13.05 -11.68
C LEU A 83 -18.14 -13.33 -12.02
N ALA A 84 -17.26 -12.33 -11.95
CA ALA A 84 -15.85 -12.46 -12.27
C ALA A 84 -15.17 -13.48 -11.35
N LYS A 85 -14.50 -14.43 -11.94
CA LYS A 85 -13.68 -15.46 -11.27
C LYS A 85 -12.19 -15.27 -11.52
N SER A 86 -11.84 -14.49 -12.53
CA SER A 86 -10.48 -14.14 -12.89
C SER A 86 -10.41 -12.68 -13.28
N ILE A 87 -9.24 -12.08 -13.13
CA ILE A 87 -8.98 -10.72 -13.61
C ILE A 87 -9.17 -10.60 -15.13
N THR A 88 -9.00 -11.68 -15.86
CA THR A 88 -9.24 -11.72 -17.31
C THR A 88 -10.71 -11.53 -17.68
N ASP A 89 -11.64 -11.74 -16.76
CA ASP A 89 -13.06 -11.43 -16.94
C ASP A 89 -13.34 -9.92 -16.93
N LEU A 90 -12.43 -9.15 -16.30
CA LEU A 90 -12.53 -7.70 -16.18
C LEU A 90 -11.60 -6.95 -17.12
N TYR A 91 -10.50 -7.56 -17.51
CA TYR A 91 -9.46 -6.92 -18.30
C TYR A 91 -8.66 -7.95 -19.12
N THR A 92 -8.43 -7.64 -20.38
CA THR A 92 -7.55 -8.44 -21.24
C THR A 92 -6.13 -7.88 -21.19
N SER A 93 -5.19 -8.68 -20.70
CA SER A 93 -3.77 -8.31 -20.58
C SER A 93 -3.13 -8.06 -21.95
N GLU A 94 -2.30 -7.00 -22.08
CA GLU A 94 -1.62 -6.59 -23.32
C GLU A 94 -0.13 -6.85 -23.21
N GLU A 95 0.61 -7.16 -22.43
CA GLU A 95 2.08 -7.28 -22.26
C GLU A 95 2.64 -6.40 -21.12
N GLU A 96 1.83 -6.10 -20.13
CA GLU A 96 2.30 -5.43 -18.95
C GLU A 96 3.11 -6.35 -18.03
N ASP A 97 4.11 -5.76 -17.35
CA ASP A 97 4.85 -6.45 -16.29
C ASP A 97 4.05 -6.47 -15.01
N ILE A 98 3.33 -5.38 -14.74
CA ILE A 98 2.55 -5.17 -13.51
C ILE A 98 1.16 -4.69 -13.87
N LEU A 99 0.15 -5.37 -13.34
CA LEU A 99 -1.25 -4.96 -13.37
C LEU A 99 -1.70 -4.54 -11.97
N ILE A 100 -2.05 -3.29 -11.81
CA ILE A 100 -2.65 -2.77 -10.58
C ILE A 100 -4.16 -2.73 -10.74
N VAL A 101 -4.88 -3.30 -9.77
CA VAL A 101 -6.34 -3.26 -9.71
C VAL A 101 -6.77 -2.39 -8.54
N GLU A 102 -7.40 -1.25 -8.83
CA GLU A 102 -8.00 -0.39 -7.81
C GLU A 102 -9.47 -0.76 -7.61
N TYR A 103 -9.75 -1.41 -6.49
CA TYR A 103 -11.13 -1.75 -6.10
C TYR A 103 -11.83 -0.59 -5.39
N PRO A 104 -13.18 -0.58 -5.37
CA PRO A 104 -13.94 0.30 -4.48
C PRO A 104 -13.55 0.05 -3.02
N ASN A 105 -14.04 0.89 -2.10
CA ASN A 105 -13.88 0.54 -0.70
C ASN A 105 -14.85 -0.60 -0.31
N LEU A 106 -14.48 -1.36 0.71
CA LEU A 106 -15.22 -2.56 1.14
C LEU A 106 -16.60 -2.26 1.72
N ARG A 107 -16.93 -0.99 1.99
CA ARG A 107 -18.28 -0.57 2.38
C ARG A 107 -19.20 -0.42 1.18
N GLU A 108 -18.66 -0.06 0.01
CA GLU A 108 -19.42 0.14 -1.22
C GLU A 108 -19.67 -1.17 -1.96
N ALA A 109 -18.64 -2.02 -2.06
CA ALA A 109 -18.78 -3.31 -2.73
C ALA A 109 -17.87 -4.37 -2.12
N SER A 110 -18.30 -5.63 -2.22
CA SER A 110 -17.45 -6.78 -1.92
C SER A 110 -16.62 -7.15 -3.15
N ILE A 111 -15.45 -7.74 -2.89
CA ILE A 111 -14.57 -8.28 -3.91
C ILE A 111 -14.72 -9.81 -3.87
N SER A 112 -14.78 -10.47 -5.05
CA SER A 112 -14.88 -11.93 -5.07
C SER A 112 -13.63 -12.58 -4.49
N LEU A 113 -13.83 -13.75 -3.89
CA LEU A 113 -12.76 -14.54 -3.28
C LEU A 113 -11.68 -14.88 -4.32
N GLU A 114 -12.13 -15.24 -5.52
CA GLU A 114 -11.28 -15.65 -6.64
C GLU A 114 -10.35 -14.52 -7.06
N LEU A 115 -10.86 -13.30 -7.22
CA LEU A 115 -10.06 -12.11 -7.58
C LEU A 115 -9.03 -11.75 -6.51
N LEU A 116 -9.39 -11.93 -5.22
CA LEU A 116 -8.45 -11.72 -4.11
C LEU A 116 -7.34 -12.74 -4.07
N GLN A 117 -7.65 -14.00 -4.39
CA GLN A 117 -6.70 -15.11 -4.33
C GLN A 117 -5.87 -15.27 -5.60
N GLU A 118 -6.34 -14.79 -6.75
CA GLU A 118 -5.59 -14.76 -8.01
C GLU A 118 -4.45 -13.72 -7.95
N ALA A 119 -4.62 -12.64 -7.20
CA ALA A 119 -3.59 -11.63 -7.07
C ALA A 119 -2.30 -12.19 -6.45
N ASN A 120 -1.18 -11.63 -6.85
CA ASN A 120 0.11 -11.94 -6.22
C ASN A 120 0.28 -11.20 -4.89
N LEU A 121 -0.41 -10.05 -4.75
CA LEU A 121 -0.34 -9.22 -3.56
C LEU A 121 -1.63 -8.42 -3.39
N ASN A 122 -2.18 -8.44 -2.18
CA ASN A 122 -3.27 -7.55 -1.77
C ASN A 122 -2.72 -6.47 -0.84
N ILE A 123 -3.04 -5.20 -1.10
CA ILE A 123 -2.64 -4.05 -0.27
C ILE A 123 -3.90 -3.37 0.26
N LEU A 124 -4.08 -3.45 1.58
CA LEU A 124 -5.10 -2.69 2.29
C LEU A 124 -4.54 -1.30 2.61
N VAL A 125 -5.05 -0.28 1.95
CA VAL A 125 -4.67 1.12 2.21
C VAL A 125 -5.55 1.69 3.29
N ALA A 126 -4.94 2.28 4.31
CA ALA A 126 -5.62 2.91 5.43
C ALA A 126 -4.94 4.22 5.84
N ARG A 127 -5.71 5.17 6.37
CA ARG A 127 -5.17 6.43 6.90
C ARG A 127 -4.70 6.24 8.34
N ALA A 128 -3.49 6.69 8.61
CA ALA A 128 -2.91 6.67 9.96
C ALA A 128 -3.47 7.76 10.88
N ASP A 129 -4.03 8.84 10.31
CA ASP A 129 -4.53 10.01 11.04
C ASP A 129 -6.03 9.93 11.38
N ARG A 130 -6.69 8.82 11.08
CA ARG A 130 -8.07 8.58 11.53
C ARG A 130 -8.19 7.38 12.47
N GLY A 131 -9.13 7.48 13.42
CA GLY A 131 -9.48 6.35 14.26
C GLY A 131 -10.20 5.24 13.46
N TRP A 132 -9.78 4.00 13.64
CA TRP A 132 -10.48 2.84 13.10
C TRP A 132 -11.77 2.59 13.87
N LYS A 133 -12.87 2.48 13.12
CA LYS A 133 -14.18 2.10 13.65
C LYS A 133 -14.28 0.57 13.74
N GLU A 134 -15.22 0.08 14.52
CA GLU A 134 -15.48 -1.37 14.61
C GLU A 134 -15.75 -2.00 13.23
N THR A 135 -16.47 -1.29 12.37
CA THR A 135 -16.73 -1.72 10.99
C THR A 135 -15.43 -1.91 10.19
N ASP A 136 -14.41 -1.06 10.39
CA ASP A 136 -13.12 -1.21 9.68
C ASP A 136 -12.40 -2.48 10.11
N LYS A 137 -12.45 -2.80 11.41
CA LYS A 137 -11.87 -4.03 11.95
C LYS A 137 -12.56 -5.26 11.37
N LEU A 138 -13.90 -5.31 11.41
CA LEU A 138 -14.67 -6.41 10.85
C LEU A 138 -14.40 -6.62 9.35
N LEU A 139 -14.33 -5.53 8.57
CA LEU A 139 -14.04 -5.61 7.13
C LEU A 139 -12.60 -6.09 6.87
N SER A 140 -11.62 -5.62 7.65
CA SER A 140 -10.23 -6.06 7.52
C SER A 140 -10.03 -7.51 7.95
N GLU A 141 -10.70 -7.97 8.99
CA GLU A 141 -10.70 -9.37 9.42
C GLU A 141 -11.32 -10.28 8.35
N LYS A 142 -12.49 -9.89 7.81
CA LYS A 142 -13.13 -10.60 6.70
C LYS A 142 -12.21 -10.68 5.48
N LEU A 143 -11.59 -9.56 5.09
CA LEU A 143 -10.62 -9.52 3.99
C LEU A 143 -9.46 -10.49 4.25
N SER A 144 -8.89 -10.46 5.46
CA SER A 144 -7.79 -11.36 5.84
C SER A 144 -8.15 -12.83 5.72
N GLN A 145 -9.39 -13.21 6.04
CA GLN A 145 -9.89 -14.58 5.85
C GLN A 145 -10.08 -14.92 4.37
N GLN A 146 -10.56 -13.96 3.56
CA GLN A 146 -10.87 -14.17 2.14
C GLN A 146 -9.64 -14.29 1.26
N VAL A 147 -8.56 -13.59 1.54
CA VAL A 147 -7.31 -13.67 0.75
C VAL A 147 -6.62 -15.03 0.86
N GLY A 148 -6.94 -15.83 1.86
CA GLY A 148 -6.40 -17.17 2.05
C GLY A 148 -4.88 -17.17 2.21
N LYS A 149 -4.15 -17.78 1.26
CA LYS A 149 -2.68 -17.85 1.26
C LYS A 149 -2.02 -16.68 0.55
N THR A 150 -2.79 -15.84 -0.15
CA THR A 150 -2.27 -14.68 -0.87
C THR A 150 -1.80 -13.62 0.13
N PRO A 151 -0.61 -13.03 -0.05
CA PRO A 151 -0.11 -12.01 0.86
C PRO A 151 -1.06 -10.81 0.96
N LEU A 152 -1.32 -10.37 2.19
CA LEU A 152 -2.07 -9.16 2.50
C LEU A 152 -1.20 -8.24 3.35
N TYR A 153 -0.95 -7.03 2.87
CA TYR A 153 -0.20 -6.00 3.58
C TYR A 153 -1.06 -4.78 3.81
N VAL A 154 -0.82 -4.10 4.93
CA VAL A 154 -1.43 -2.81 5.22
C VAL A 154 -0.45 -1.71 4.87
N TYR A 155 -0.89 -0.75 4.08
CA TYR A 155 -0.14 0.47 3.78
C TYR A 155 -0.82 1.68 4.42
N LEU A 156 -0.08 2.37 5.30
CA LEU A 156 -0.59 3.54 6.00
C LEU A 156 -0.26 4.82 5.23
N THR A 157 -1.30 5.54 4.83
CA THR A 157 -1.21 6.89 4.29
C THR A 157 -1.37 7.93 5.42
N HIS A 158 -1.05 9.19 5.17
CA HIS A 158 -1.20 10.30 6.13
C HIS A 158 -0.49 10.05 7.47
N ALA A 159 0.49 9.16 7.50
CA ALA A 159 1.31 8.95 8.69
C ALA A 159 2.11 10.22 9.03
N SER A 160 2.18 10.55 10.31
CA SER A 160 2.99 11.67 10.76
C SER A 160 4.47 11.40 10.46
N ARG A 161 5.20 12.45 10.12
CA ARG A 161 6.62 12.32 9.76
C ARG A 161 7.45 11.64 10.84
N ASN A 162 7.22 11.96 12.09
CA ASN A 162 7.96 11.39 13.22
C ASN A 162 7.80 9.86 13.27
N VAL A 163 6.58 9.36 13.10
CA VAL A 163 6.30 7.92 13.06
C VAL A 163 7.00 7.24 11.87
N VAL A 164 7.00 7.90 10.71
CA VAL A 164 7.69 7.34 9.53
C VAL A 164 9.20 7.31 9.76
N GLU A 165 9.79 8.36 10.35
CA GLU A 165 11.23 8.43 10.65
C GLU A 165 11.71 7.34 11.62
N ASP A 166 10.86 6.85 12.51
CA ASP A 166 11.20 5.74 13.43
C ASP A 166 11.45 4.42 12.66
N TYR A 167 10.82 4.24 11.50
CA TYR A 167 10.96 3.02 10.67
C TYR A 167 11.90 3.19 9.48
N THR A 168 11.98 4.39 8.92
CA THR A 168 12.71 4.65 7.66
C THR A 168 14.02 5.41 7.86
N GLY A 169 14.27 5.88 9.07
CA GLY A 169 15.34 6.81 9.35
C GLY A 169 14.97 8.26 9.01
N MET A 170 15.86 9.18 9.33
CA MET A 170 15.63 10.60 9.19
C MET A 170 15.28 11.00 7.75
N LEU A 171 14.16 11.70 7.58
CA LEU A 171 13.71 12.25 6.30
C LEU A 171 14.18 13.72 6.11
N PRO A 172 14.30 14.20 4.85
CA PRO A 172 14.65 15.59 4.57
C PRO A 172 13.69 16.61 5.25
N PRO A 173 14.15 17.85 5.59
CA PRO A 173 15.50 18.40 5.37
C PRO A 173 16.53 17.91 6.41
N TYR A 174 17.74 17.63 5.96
CA TYR A 174 18.85 17.15 6.81
C TYR A 174 19.61 18.32 7.47
N THR A 175 18.94 19.18 8.23
CA THR A 175 19.57 20.28 8.95
C THR A 175 20.39 19.76 10.16
N LEU A 176 21.46 20.46 10.53
CA LEU A 176 22.30 20.09 11.67
C LEU A 176 21.48 19.97 12.97
N TRP A 177 20.58 20.94 13.21
CA TRP A 177 19.71 20.94 14.37
C TRP A 177 18.79 19.70 14.42
N ARG A 178 18.17 19.34 13.32
CA ARG A 178 17.34 18.14 13.24
C ARG A 178 18.13 16.86 13.44
N LYS A 179 19.36 16.76 12.93
CA LYS A 179 20.25 15.61 13.19
C LYS A 179 20.54 15.46 14.68
N ILE A 180 20.73 16.54 15.40
CA ILE A 180 20.97 16.52 16.86
C ILE A 180 19.69 16.06 17.58
N VAL A 181 18.54 16.66 17.29
CA VAL A 181 17.25 16.28 17.90
C VAL A 181 16.91 14.82 17.62
N TYR A 182 17.08 14.36 16.38
CA TYR A 182 16.85 12.96 16.02
C TYR A 182 17.77 12.01 16.79
N ARG A 183 19.06 12.29 16.92
CA ARG A 183 19.98 11.50 17.72
C ARG A 183 19.61 11.47 19.20
N LEU A 184 19.20 12.60 19.74
CA LEU A 184 18.77 12.69 21.16
C LEU A 184 17.50 11.88 21.41
N SER A 185 16.52 11.90 20.49
CA SER A 185 15.31 11.08 20.61
C SER A 185 15.61 9.57 20.58
N GLN A 186 16.57 9.14 19.75
CA GLN A 186 17.01 7.74 19.72
C GLN A 186 17.71 7.32 21.02
N LEU A 187 18.48 8.19 21.63
CA LEU A 187 19.12 7.92 22.93
C LEU A 187 18.10 7.83 24.08
N ALA A 188 17.09 8.70 24.09
CA ALA A 188 16.02 8.66 25.08
C ALA A 188 15.19 7.37 25.03
N LEU A 189 14.96 6.82 23.86
CA LEU A 189 14.28 5.52 23.67
C LEU A 189 15.13 4.34 24.19
N THR A 190 16.46 4.42 24.07
CA THR A 190 17.36 3.38 24.59
C THR A 190 17.43 3.40 26.14
N GLU A 191 17.39 4.54 26.77
CA GLU A 191 17.39 4.61 28.24
C GLU A 191 16.10 4.06 28.86
N SER A 192 14.94 4.23 28.23
CA SER A 192 13.67 3.70 28.72
C SER A 192 13.61 2.15 28.70
N ILE A 193 14.36 1.49 27.82
CA ILE A 193 14.45 0.02 27.77
C ILE A 193 15.29 -0.53 28.92
N PHE A 194 16.31 0.20 29.38
CA PHE A 194 17.18 -0.24 30.47
C PHE A 194 16.56 -0.07 31.87
N THR A 195 15.57 0.78 32.07
CA THR A 195 14.91 0.97 33.37
C THR A 195 13.85 -0.09 33.70
N PHE A 196 13.40 -0.87 32.72
CA PHE A 196 12.45 -1.98 32.96
C PHE A 196 13.08 -3.28 33.47
N THR A 197 14.40 -3.40 33.46
CA THR A 197 15.10 -4.63 33.90
C THR A 197 15.53 -4.61 35.38
N LYS A 198 15.17 -3.59 36.16
CA LYS A 198 15.41 -3.53 37.61
C LYS A 198 14.13 -3.44 38.43
N ARG A 199 13.26 -4.45 38.34
CA ARG A 199 12.35 -4.83 39.44
C ARG A 199 12.16 -6.33 39.45
N LYS A 200 12.61 -6.90 40.58
CA LYS A 200 12.51 -8.27 41.02
C LYS A 200 11.18 -8.94 40.75
#